data_4e28b976a11d6d543090c240dd539d60
#
_entry.id   4e28b976a11d6d543090c240dd539d60
#
_cell.length_a   1.000
_cell.length_b   1.000
_cell.length_c   1.000
_cell.angle_alpha   90.00
_cell.angle_beta   90.00
_cell.angle_gamma   90.00
#
_symmetry.space_group_name_H-M   'P 1'
#
loop_
_entity.id
_entity.type
_entity.pdbx_description
1 polymer ?
#
loop_
_entity_poly.entity_id
_entity_poly.type
_entity_poly.pdbx_seq_one_letter_code
_entity_poly.pdbx_strand_id
1 'polypeptide(L)'
;MIADPFTGILIAAALGSLIGLEREIHGQPAGLRTHMILAVGASLAAILSISYSQFLSNPDLPSDPGRIVAQVVSGVGFLGAGAIMKMGVTVKGLTTASSLWTTAIVGIAAGSQYYAVLDSQHLLC
;
A
#
# COMPACT_ATOMS: atom_id res chain seq x y z
N MET A 1 6.09 -11.37 -12.79
CA MET A 1 6.29 -12.43 -11.78
C MET A 1 7.01 -11.87 -10.55
N ILE A 2 6.52 -12.21 -9.38
CA ILE A 2 7.16 -11.80 -8.13
C ILE A 2 8.33 -12.74 -7.88
N ALA A 3 9.55 -12.19 -7.90
CA ALA A 3 10.76 -13.00 -7.75
C ALA A 3 10.94 -13.48 -6.31
N ASP A 4 10.69 -12.59 -5.35
CA ASP A 4 10.83 -12.89 -3.93
C ASP A 4 9.85 -12.03 -3.14
N PRO A 5 8.76 -12.63 -2.59
CA PRO A 5 7.77 -11.87 -1.85
C PRO A 5 8.31 -11.22 -0.58
N PHE A 6 9.33 -11.81 0.05
CA PHE A 6 9.91 -11.22 1.24
C PHE A 6 10.57 -9.88 0.97
N THR A 7 11.20 -9.72 -0.19
CA THR A 7 11.80 -8.45 -0.59
C THR A 7 10.75 -7.34 -0.65
N GLY A 8 9.61 -7.61 -1.25
CA GLY A 8 8.51 -6.65 -1.33
C GLY A 8 7.99 -6.24 0.04
N ILE A 9 7.82 -7.21 0.93
CA ILE A 9 7.36 -6.97 2.30
C ILE A 9 8.37 -6.11 3.07
N LEU A 10 9.65 -6.43 2.97
CA LEU A 10 10.70 -5.68 3.66
C LEU A 10 10.80 -4.25 3.15
N ILE A 11 10.71 -4.04 1.84
CA ILE A 11 10.72 -2.70 1.25
C ILE A 11 9.49 -1.91 1.71
N ALA A 12 8.32 -2.55 1.73
CA ALA A 12 7.10 -1.92 2.23
C ALA A 12 7.25 -1.50 3.69
N ALA A 13 7.80 -2.37 4.53
CA ALA A 13 8.03 -2.07 5.93
C ALA A 13 8.99 -0.89 6.09
N ALA A 14 10.07 -0.87 5.32
CA ALA A 14 11.06 0.21 5.37
C ALA A 14 10.45 1.54 4.95
N LEU A 15 9.76 1.58 3.82
CA LEU A 15 9.16 2.81 3.29
C LEU A 15 8.01 3.30 4.18
N GLY A 16 7.17 2.40 4.66
CA GLY A 16 6.11 2.74 5.60
C GLY A 16 6.67 3.28 6.91
N SER A 17 7.77 2.70 7.38
CA SER A 17 8.45 3.17 8.59
C SER A 17 9.03 4.57 8.40
N LEU A 18 9.59 4.87 7.25
CA LEU A 18 10.12 6.21 6.95
C LEU A 18 9.01 7.26 6.98
N ILE A 19 7.90 6.98 6.32
CA ILE A 19 6.74 7.87 6.32
C ILE A 19 6.21 8.03 7.75
N GLY A 20 6.04 6.92 8.46
CA GLY A 20 5.50 6.91 9.81
C GLY A 20 6.40 7.57 10.82
N LEU A 21 7.72 7.44 10.65
CA LEU A 21 8.69 8.08 11.53
C LEU A 21 8.61 9.61 11.43
N GLU A 22 8.50 10.13 10.21
CA GLU A 22 8.29 11.56 9.98
C GLU A 22 7.01 12.02 10.69
N ARG A 23 5.91 11.27 10.53
CA ARG A 23 4.64 11.62 11.17
C ARG A 23 4.72 11.56 12.69
N GLU A 24 5.42 10.58 13.23
CA GLU A 24 5.58 10.42 14.68
C GLU A 24 6.44 11.54 15.28
N ILE A 25 7.52 11.92 14.61
CA ILE A 25 8.37 13.02 15.05
C ILE A 25 7.58 14.34 15.12
N HIS A 26 6.64 14.53 14.19
CA HIS A 26 5.81 15.73 14.14
C HIS A 26 4.55 15.62 15.03
N GLY A 27 4.45 14.60 15.87
CA GLY A 27 3.37 14.46 16.84
C GLY A 27 2.01 14.18 16.23
N GLN A 28 1.98 13.59 15.04
CA GLN A 28 0.72 13.27 14.38
C GLN A 28 0.08 12.00 14.97
N PRO A 29 -1.27 11.86 14.90
CA PRO A 29 -1.97 10.74 15.54
C PRO A 29 -1.60 9.38 14.94
N ALA A 30 -1.34 9.29 13.65
CA ALA A 30 -0.87 8.07 13.01
C ALA A 30 0.63 8.19 12.79
N GLY A 31 1.41 7.36 13.49
CA GLY A 31 2.86 7.42 13.50
C GLY A 31 3.52 6.20 12.84
N LEU A 32 4.69 5.87 13.35
CA LEU A 32 5.55 4.81 12.81
C LEU A 32 4.82 3.46 12.70
N ARG A 33 4.23 3.04 13.81
CA ARG A 33 3.59 1.72 13.89
C ARG A 33 2.44 1.59 12.90
N THR A 34 1.58 2.61 12.85
CA THR A 34 0.41 2.62 11.97
C THR A 34 0.80 2.55 10.51
N HIS A 35 1.74 3.37 10.08
CA HIS A 35 2.17 3.42 8.69
C HIS A 35 2.91 2.15 8.28
N MET A 36 3.75 1.61 9.17
CA MET A 36 4.47 0.37 8.89
C MET A 36 3.50 -0.81 8.70
N ILE A 37 2.56 -0.97 9.61
CA ILE A 37 1.57 -2.06 9.54
C ILE A 37 0.73 -1.93 8.28
N LEU A 38 0.30 -0.71 7.96
CA LEU A 38 -0.51 -0.46 6.76
C LEU A 38 0.27 -0.81 5.49
N ALA A 39 1.52 -0.37 5.40
CA ALA A 39 2.36 -0.67 4.23
C ALA A 39 2.58 -2.17 4.06
N VAL A 40 2.88 -2.87 5.15
CA VAL A 40 3.08 -4.32 5.13
C VAL A 40 1.79 -5.04 4.71
N GLY A 41 0.66 -4.63 5.28
CA GLY A 41 -0.64 -5.21 4.93
C GLY A 41 -0.98 -5.01 3.45
N ALA A 42 -0.75 -3.81 2.95
CA ALA A 42 -0.99 -3.49 1.53
C ALA A 42 -0.05 -4.30 0.61
N SER A 43 1.20 -4.48 1.02
CA SER A 43 2.18 -5.30 0.31
C SER A 43 1.71 -6.75 0.23
N LEU A 44 1.26 -7.31 1.36
CA LEU A 44 0.73 -8.68 1.41
C LEU A 44 -0.50 -8.82 0.52
N ALA A 45 -1.39 -7.84 0.53
CA ALA A 45 -2.58 -7.85 -0.32
C ALA A 45 -2.21 -7.88 -1.80
N ALA A 46 -1.20 -7.10 -2.19
CA ALA A 46 -0.71 -7.08 -3.57
C ALA A 46 -0.11 -8.44 -3.96
N ILE A 47 0.71 -9.02 -3.10
CA ILE A 47 1.31 -10.34 -3.34
C ILE A 47 0.22 -11.40 -3.50
N LEU A 48 -0.75 -11.40 -2.60
CA LEU A 48 -1.87 -12.35 -2.65
C LEU A 48 -2.71 -12.16 -3.89
N SER A 49 -2.95 -10.91 -4.31
CA SER A 49 -3.74 -10.60 -5.48
C SER A 49 -3.11 -11.20 -6.74
N ILE A 50 -1.81 -10.99 -6.90
CA ILE A 50 -1.06 -11.51 -8.05
C ILE A 50 -0.97 -13.04 -7.99
N SER A 51 -0.59 -13.58 -6.84
CA SER A 51 -0.41 -15.02 -6.68
C SER A 51 -1.72 -15.80 -6.87
N TYR A 52 -2.79 -15.28 -6.30
CA TYR A 52 -4.12 -15.90 -6.41
C TYR A 52 -4.62 -15.85 -7.85
N SER A 53 -4.39 -14.73 -8.52
CA SER A 53 -4.72 -14.57 -9.93
C SER A 53 -3.99 -15.60 -10.80
N GLN A 54 -2.70 -15.80 -10.55
CA GLN A 54 -1.88 -16.77 -11.29
C GLN A 54 -2.37 -18.21 -11.02
N PHE A 55 -2.73 -18.50 -9.78
CA PHE A 55 -3.21 -19.82 -9.38
C PHE A 55 -4.53 -20.19 -10.06
N LEU A 56 -5.46 -19.22 -10.16
CA LEU A 56 -6.78 -19.44 -10.73
C LEU A 56 -6.85 -19.25 -12.23
N SER A 57 -5.82 -18.65 -12.82
CA SER A 57 -5.85 -18.30 -14.24
C SER A 57 -5.81 -19.55 -15.12
N ASN A 58 -6.68 -19.58 -16.12
CA ASN A 58 -6.60 -20.54 -17.20
C ASN A 58 -6.97 -19.82 -18.50
N PRO A 59 -6.68 -20.43 -19.70
CA PRO A 59 -6.94 -19.76 -20.97
C PRO A 59 -8.39 -19.35 -21.19
N ASP A 60 -9.33 -20.08 -20.61
CA ASP A 60 -10.76 -19.85 -20.80
C ASP A 60 -11.35 -18.88 -19.79
N LEU A 61 -10.71 -18.75 -18.61
CA LEU A 61 -11.19 -17.91 -17.50
C LEU A 61 -10.02 -17.11 -16.91
N PRO A 62 -9.59 -16.04 -17.59
CA PRO A 62 -8.51 -15.21 -17.07
C PRO A 62 -8.93 -14.52 -15.78
N SER A 63 -8.01 -14.43 -14.83
CA SER A 63 -8.23 -13.81 -13.52
C SER A 63 -7.51 -12.46 -13.46
N ASP A 64 -8.17 -11.49 -12.85
CA ASP A 64 -7.65 -10.12 -12.74
C ASP A 64 -6.70 -10.02 -11.54
N PRO A 65 -5.40 -9.75 -11.75
CA PRO A 65 -4.44 -9.61 -10.65
C PRO A 65 -4.61 -8.33 -9.83
N GLY A 66 -5.38 -7.37 -10.30
CA GLY A 66 -5.63 -6.12 -9.60
C GLY A 66 -6.83 -6.13 -8.67
N ARG A 67 -7.54 -7.23 -8.59
CA ARG A 67 -8.84 -7.26 -7.93
C ARG A 67 -8.77 -6.99 -6.43
N ILE A 68 -7.87 -7.67 -5.71
CA ILE A 68 -7.69 -7.45 -4.28
C ILE A 68 -7.05 -6.07 -4.04
N VAL A 69 -6.13 -5.67 -4.91
CA VAL A 69 -5.47 -4.36 -4.83
C VAL A 69 -6.49 -3.23 -4.93
N ALA A 70 -7.45 -3.34 -5.85
CA ALA A 70 -8.51 -2.34 -5.98
C ALA A 70 -9.32 -2.21 -4.70
N GLN A 71 -9.58 -3.31 -4.01
CA GLN A 71 -10.30 -3.29 -2.74
C GLN A 71 -9.48 -2.64 -1.62
N VAL A 72 -8.16 -2.80 -1.63
CA VAL A 72 -7.28 -2.13 -0.67
C VAL A 72 -7.35 -0.62 -0.85
N VAL A 73 -7.28 -0.14 -2.09
CA VAL A 73 -7.35 1.30 -2.39
C VAL A 73 -8.67 1.88 -1.89
N SER A 74 -9.78 1.19 -2.10
CA SER A 74 -11.08 1.60 -1.60
C SER A 74 -11.16 1.51 -0.07
N GLY A 75 -10.66 0.41 0.50
CA GLY A 75 -10.74 0.14 1.94
C GLY A 75 -9.94 1.11 2.79
N VAL A 76 -8.82 1.57 2.28
CA VAL A 76 -7.98 2.57 3.00
C VAL A 76 -8.71 3.89 3.16
N GLY A 77 -9.68 4.19 2.28
CA GLY A 77 -10.55 5.34 2.47
C GLY A 77 -11.29 5.33 3.80
N PHE A 78 -11.67 4.14 4.29
CA PHE A 78 -12.30 3.99 5.60
C PHE A 78 -11.35 4.40 6.74
N LEU A 79 -10.08 3.97 6.67
CA LEU A 79 -9.07 4.38 7.64
C LEU A 79 -8.82 5.87 7.57
N GLY A 80 -8.74 6.41 6.36
CA GLY A 80 -8.56 7.84 6.15
C GLY A 80 -9.72 8.64 6.73
N ALA A 81 -10.93 8.19 6.49
CA ALA A 81 -12.12 8.84 7.06
C ALA A 81 -12.09 8.82 8.59
N GLY A 82 -11.60 7.71 9.17
CA GLY A 82 -11.44 7.60 10.62
C GLY A 82 -10.41 8.55 11.20
N ALA A 83 -9.45 8.99 10.40
CA ALA A 83 -8.43 9.96 10.82
C ALA A 83 -8.89 11.40 10.70
N ILE A 84 -9.97 11.66 9.97
CA ILE A 84 -10.48 13.01 9.73
C ILE A 84 -11.46 13.37 10.83
N MET A 85 -11.25 14.54 11.45
CA MET A 85 -12.11 15.03 12.53
C MET A 85 -12.58 16.45 12.18
N LYS A 86 -13.89 16.65 12.28
CA LYS A 86 -14.47 17.97 12.14
C LYS A 86 -14.81 18.52 13.51
N MET A 87 -14.25 19.68 13.85
CA MET A 87 -14.47 20.38 15.11
C MET A 87 -14.97 21.79 14.80
N GLY A 88 -16.30 21.95 14.79
CA GLY A 88 -16.91 23.21 14.39
C GLY A 88 -16.66 23.49 12.92
N VAL A 89 -15.98 24.61 12.63
CA VAL A 89 -15.60 24.97 11.25
C VAL A 89 -14.22 24.45 10.88
N THR A 90 -13.50 23.83 11.83
CA THR A 90 -12.14 23.33 11.62
C THR A 90 -12.18 21.84 11.29
N VAL A 91 -11.45 21.45 10.25
CA VAL A 91 -11.28 20.04 9.88
C VAL A 91 -9.82 19.67 10.11
N LYS A 92 -9.59 18.60 10.87
CA LYS A 92 -8.26 18.09 11.18
C LYS A 92 -8.10 16.67 10.63
N GLY A 93 -6.85 16.28 10.36
CA GLY A 93 -6.54 14.92 9.97
C GLY A 93 -6.50 14.68 8.49
N LEU A 94 -6.65 15.71 7.65
CA LEU A 94 -6.60 15.55 6.19
C LEU A 94 -5.22 15.09 5.72
N THR A 95 -4.17 15.66 6.28
CA THR A 95 -2.80 15.25 5.95
C THR A 95 -2.54 13.82 6.39
N THR A 96 -2.99 13.46 7.60
CA THR A 96 -2.88 12.09 8.12
C THR A 96 -3.64 11.11 7.22
N ALA A 97 -4.87 11.44 6.82
CA ALA A 97 -5.64 10.61 5.91
C ALA A 97 -4.91 10.42 4.57
N SER A 98 -4.34 11.50 4.04
CA SER A 98 -3.58 11.46 2.80
C SER A 98 -2.32 10.61 2.93
N SER A 99 -1.61 10.71 4.05
CA SER A 99 -0.41 9.91 4.30
C SER A 99 -0.74 8.43 4.44
N LEU A 100 -1.86 8.08 5.06
CA LEU A 100 -2.32 6.70 5.15
C LEU A 100 -2.63 6.13 3.76
N TRP A 101 -3.37 6.91 2.95
CA TRP A 101 -3.71 6.48 1.60
C TRP A 101 -2.45 6.26 0.75
N THR A 102 -1.52 7.22 0.80
CA THR A 102 -0.26 7.14 0.06
C THR A 102 0.58 5.95 0.53
N THR A 103 0.63 5.70 1.84
CA THR A 103 1.36 4.56 2.41
C THR A 103 0.82 3.23 1.89
N ALA A 104 -0.50 3.12 1.76
CA ALA A 104 -1.11 1.92 1.18
C ALA A 104 -0.66 1.72 -0.27
N ILE A 105 -0.63 2.79 -1.07
CA ILE A 105 -0.17 2.72 -2.46
C ILE A 105 1.31 2.31 -2.52
N VAL A 106 2.15 2.88 -1.64
CA VAL A 106 3.56 2.51 -1.53
C VAL A 106 3.70 1.01 -1.20
N GLY A 107 2.90 0.51 -0.28
CA GLY A 107 2.90 -0.90 0.08
C GLY A 107 2.49 -1.80 -1.10
N ILE A 108 1.47 -1.40 -1.84
CA ILE A 108 1.03 -2.12 -3.04
C ILE A 108 2.16 -2.17 -4.07
N ALA A 109 2.79 -1.03 -4.32
CA ALA A 109 3.89 -0.96 -5.28
C ALA A 109 5.05 -1.85 -4.88
N ALA A 110 5.43 -1.84 -3.60
CA ALA A 110 6.51 -2.68 -3.09
C ALA A 110 6.16 -4.16 -3.18
N GLY A 111 4.94 -4.54 -2.81
CA GLY A 111 4.48 -5.93 -2.89
C GLY A 111 4.38 -6.45 -4.31
N SER A 112 3.96 -5.59 -5.23
CA SER A 112 3.90 -5.90 -6.66
C SER A 112 5.27 -5.81 -7.33
N GLN A 113 6.26 -5.31 -6.63
CA GLN A 113 7.61 -5.06 -7.13
C GLN A 113 7.65 -4.06 -8.30
N TYR A 114 6.69 -3.13 -8.32
CA TYR A 114 6.64 -2.09 -9.34
C TYR A 114 7.72 -1.02 -9.17
N TYR A 115 8.46 -1.03 -8.04
CA TYR A 115 9.68 -0.25 -7.95
C TYR A 115 10.68 -0.66 -9.04
N ALA A 116 10.54 -1.87 -9.56
CA ALA A 116 11.30 -2.36 -10.70
C ALA A 116 10.80 -1.79 -12.04
N VAL A 117 9.74 -0.99 -12.04
CA VAL A 117 9.32 -0.25 -13.25
C VAL A 117 10.44 0.69 -13.70
N LEU A 118 11.28 1.10 -12.77
CA LEU A 118 12.47 1.89 -13.10
C LEU A 118 13.62 1.03 -13.62
N ASP A 119 13.48 -0.29 -13.55
CA ASP A 119 14.43 -1.20 -14.16
C ASP A 119 14.30 -1.09 -15.68
N SER A 120 15.43 -0.91 -16.33
CA SER A 120 15.52 -0.74 -17.77
C SER A 120 14.85 -1.86 -18.57
N GLN A 121 14.73 -3.04 -17.98
CA GLN A 121 14.08 -4.17 -18.65
C GLN A 121 12.60 -3.96 -18.87
N HIS A 122 11.94 -3.28 -17.96
CA HIS A 122 10.51 -2.98 -18.10
C HIS A 122 10.23 -1.81 -19.02
N LEU A 123 11.21 -0.93 -19.20
CA LEU A 123 11.08 0.20 -20.11
C LEU A 123 11.28 -0.23 -21.57
N LEU A 124 11.89 -1.38 -21.81
CA LEU A 124 12.15 -1.91 -23.14
C LEU A 124 11.08 -2.90 -23.62
N CYS A 125 10.16 -3.25 -22.75
CA CYS A 125 9.01 -4.09 -23.05
C CYS A 125 7.77 -3.20 -23.08
#